data_f3f2abd3b2dffc93747d0194ddc0ead2
#
_entry.id   f3f2abd3b2dffc93747d0194ddc0ead2
#
_cell.length_a   1.000
_cell.length_b   1.000
_cell.length_c   1.000
_cell.angle_alpha   90.00
_cell.angle_beta   90.00
_cell.angle_gamma   90.00
#
_symmetry.space_group_name_H-M   'P 1'
#
loop_
_entity.id
_entity.type
_entity.pdbx_description
1 polymer ?
#
loop_
_entity_poly.entity_id
_entity_poly.type
_entity_poly.pdbx_seq_one_letter_code
_entity_poly.pdbx_strand_id
1 'polypeptide(L)'
;MTGIPFVSLDALYWKPGWVASDNAEFGQRVAEVVRQPQWVMDGNFTSSGAGELRRQVSDTVIWFDLPRRTCMFGLMKRIAGSYGQVRPEMAEGCPEKFDFEFLRYVWNYRRQQRPKLLDYFQGLRADQSLVCFTDRTQANEYLEAIALRQNRASIH
;
A
#
# COMPACT_ATOMS: atom_id res chain seq x y z
N MET A 1 17.35 8.56 0.57
CA MET A 1 16.32 7.68 1.17
C MET A 1 15.94 8.25 2.53
N THR A 2 14.67 8.28 2.87
CA THR A 2 14.17 8.93 4.11
C THR A 2 14.55 8.19 5.40
N GLY A 3 15.02 6.95 5.33
CA GLY A 3 15.28 6.12 6.50
C GLY A 3 14.02 5.64 7.26
N ILE A 4 12.82 6.03 6.81
CA ILE A 4 11.55 5.63 7.43
C ILE A 4 11.30 4.14 7.15
N PRO A 5 10.98 3.31 8.17
CA PRO A 5 10.67 1.91 7.97
C PRO A 5 9.47 1.72 7.04
N PHE A 6 9.63 0.84 6.04
CA PHE A 6 8.58 0.44 5.12
C PHE A 6 7.99 -0.91 5.54
N VAL A 7 6.66 -1.01 5.58
CA VAL A 7 5.94 -2.23 5.96
C VAL A 7 4.84 -2.51 4.93
N SER A 8 4.90 -3.68 4.31
CA SER A 8 3.84 -4.18 3.45
C SER A 8 2.75 -4.83 4.30
N LEU A 9 1.49 -4.42 4.12
CA LEU A 9 0.35 -5.05 4.78
C LEU A 9 0.11 -6.47 4.27
N ASP A 10 0.46 -6.77 3.03
CA ASP A 10 0.40 -8.12 2.50
C ASP A 10 1.37 -9.05 3.25
N ALA A 11 2.58 -8.57 3.60
CA ALA A 11 3.53 -9.31 4.41
C ALA A 11 3.03 -9.56 5.84
N LEU A 12 2.25 -8.65 6.40
CA LEU A 12 1.64 -8.82 7.73
C LEU A 12 0.41 -9.74 7.72
N TYR A 13 -0.30 -9.77 6.60
CA TYR A 13 -1.57 -10.49 6.48
C TYR A 13 -1.40 -11.95 6.08
N TRP A 14 -0.52 -12.23 5.10
CA TRP A 14 -0.32 -13.58 4.59
C TRP A 14 0.69 -14.35 5.42
N LYS A 15 0.36 -15.60 5.73
CA LYS A 15 1.25 -16.62 6.31
C LYS A 15 1.82 -17.48 5.18
N PRO A 16 2.90 -18.25 5.42
CA PRO A 16 3.47 -19.14 4.43
C PRO A 16 2.40 -20.00 3.73
N GLY A 17 2.52 -20.15 2.41
CA GLY A 17 1.56 -20.88 1.58
C GLY A 17 0.27 -20.11 1.27
N TRP A 18 0.25 -18.77 1.38
CA TRP A 18 -0.91 -17.92 1.11
C TRP A 18 -2.08 -18.16 2.07
N VAL A 19 -1.78 -18.55 3.30
CA VAL A 19 -2.77 -18.70 4.35
C VAL A 19 -3.10 -17.33 4.95
N ALA A 20 -4.38 -16.94 4.95
CA ALA A 20 -4.82 -15.67 5.51
C ALA A 20 -4.69 -15.67 7.05
N SER A 21 -4.20 -14.58 7.61
CA SER A 21 -4.30 -14.32 9.05
C SER A 21 -5.75 -14.00 9.42
N ASP A 22 -6.15 -14.31 10.65
CA ASP A 22 -7.40 -13.77 11.16
C ASP A 22 -7.31 -12.25 11.40
N ASN A 23 -8.47 -11.60 11.48
CA ASN A 23 -8.53 -10.14 11.61
C ASN A 23 -7.94 -9.61 12.93
N ALA A 24 -8.02 -10.38 14.02
CA ALA A 24 -7.49 -9.97 15.31
C ALA A 24 -5.95 -10.01 15.30
N GLU A 25 -5.38 -11.11 14.81
CA GLU A 25 -3.92 -11.27 14.65
C GLU A 25 -3.34 -10.20 13.70
N PHE A 26 -3.98 -9.98 12.55
CA PHE A 26 -3.56 -8.94 11.62
C PHE A 26 -3.64 -7.54 12.25
N GLY A 27 -4.74 -7.25 12.96
CA GLY A 27 -4.91 -5.99 13.69
C GLY A 27 -3.85 -5.74 14.75
N GLN A 28 -3.43 -6.76 15.49
CA GLN A 28 -2.34 -6.68 16.47
C GLN A 28 -1.00 -6.33 15.81
N ARG A 29 -0.65 -7.00 14.71
CA ARG A 29 0.60 -6.70 13.96
C ARG A 29 0.61 -5.27 13.42
N VAL A 30 -0.52 -4.80 12.90
CA VAL A 30 -0.63 -3.40 12.45
C VAL A 30 -0.52 -2.44 13.63
N ALA A 31 -1.14 -2.76 14.78
CA ALA A 31 -1.04 -1.94 15.99
C ALA A 31 0.40 -1.82 16.53
N GLU A 32 1.22 -2.85 16.38
CA GLU A 32 2.64 -2.80 16.74
C GLU A 32 3.42 -1.83 15.86
N VAL A 33 3.14 -1.83 14.55
CA VAL A 33 3.81 -0.94 13.60
C VAL A 33 3.41 0.53 13.84
N VAL A 34 2.14 0.83 14.05
CA VAL A 34 1.67 2.22 14.25
C VAL A 34 2.11 2.84 15.58
N ARG A 35 2.61 2.05 16.53
CA ARG A 35 3.24 2.56 17.76
C ARG A 35 4.66 3.07 17.53
N GLN A 36 5.27 2.75 16.41
CA GLN A 36 6.59 3.27 16.07
C GLN A 36 6.49 4.76 15.72
N PRO A 37 7.54 5.55 15.98
CA PRO A 37 7.49 7.00 15.76
C PRO A 37 7.35 7.38 14.28
N GLN A 38 7.79 6.53 13.37
CA GLN A 38 7.73 6.75 11.93
C GLN A 38 7.54 5.42 11.20
N TRP A 39 6.68 5.42 10.19
CA TRP A 39 6.42 4.26 9.34
C TRP A 39 5.83 4.67 8.00
N VAL A 40 6.03 3.83 6.98
CA VAL A 40 5.30 3.85 5.72
C VAL A 40 4.67 2.49 5.54
N MET A 41 3.35 2.44 5.41
CA MET A 41 2.61 1.20 5.15
C MET A 41 2.02 1.19 3.75
N ASP A 42 2.25 0.09 3.02
CA ASP A 42 1.62 -0.16 1.73
C ASP A 42 0.56 -1.26 1.82
N GLY A 43 -0.58 -1.02 1.18
CA GLY A 43 -1.67 -1.99 1.07
C GLY A 43 -3.05 -1.38 1.34
N ASN A 44 -4.08 -2.00 0.80
CA ASN A 44 -5.45 -1.48 0.88
C ASN A 44 -6.10 -1.76 2.25
N PHE A 45 -6.44 -2.95 2.58
CA PHE A 45 -7.02 -3.41 3.88
C PHE A 45 -7.83 -2.36 4.66
N THR A 46 -8.67 -1.58 3.96
CA THR A 46 -9.41 -0.45 4.56
C THR A 46 -10.68 -0.87 5.29
N SER A 47 -11.21 -2.08 5.00
CA SER A 47 -12.46 -2.59 5.56
C SER A 47 -12.29 -3.34 6.89
N SER A 48 -11.07 -3.48 7.40
CA SER A 48 -10.77 -4.11 8.69
C SER A 48 -10.52 -3.08 9.78
N GLY A 49 -10.54 -3.50 11.05
CA GLY A 49 -10.14 -2.63 12.17
C GLY A 49 -8.73 -2.06 12.03
N ALA A 50 -7.84 -2.79 11.34
CA ALA A 50 -6.50 -2.31 10.98
C ALA A 50 -6.54 -1.10 10.01
N GLY A 51 -7.52 -1.02 9.13
CA GLY A 51 -7.74 0.14 8.26
C GLY A 51 -8.14 1.38 9.05
N GLU A 52 -9.07 1.24 9.98
CA GLU A 52 -9.51 2.33 10.86
C GLU A 52 -8.36 2.83 11.74
N LEU A 53 -7.60 1.94 12.36
CA LEU A 53 -6.45 2.29 13.18
C LEU A 53 -5.43 3.12 12.41
N ARG A 54 -5.04 2.69 11.20
CA ARG A 54 -4.11 3.44 10.35
C ARG A 54 -4.66 4.81 9.99
N ARG A 55 -5.95 4.91 9.64
CA ARG A 55 -6.60 6.17 9.33
C ARG A 55 -6.52 7.16 10.48
N GLN A 56 -6.69 6.69 11.70
CA GLN A 56 -6.66 7.56 12.89
C GLN A 56 -5.28 8.12 13.21
N VAL A 57 -4.20 7.39 12.90
CA VAL A 57 -2.84 7.74 13.33
C VAL A 57 -1.91 8.22 12.21
N SER A 58 -2.25 8.00 10.93
CA SER A 58 -1.46 8.52 9.82
C SER A 58 -1.53 10.04 9.74
N ASP A 59 -0.45 10.68 9.30
CA ASP A 59 -0.40 12.09 8.92
C ASP A 59 -0.68 12.30 7.43
N THR A 60 -0.25 11.35 6.61
CA THR A 60 -0.35 11.42 5.16
C THR A 60 -0.87 10.11 4.58
N VAL A 61 -1.86 10.20 3.71
CA VAL A 61 -2.37 9.09 2.92
C VAL A 61 -2.01 9.33 1.46
N ILE A 62 -1.32 8.36 0.85
CA ILE A 62 -0.95 8.40 -0.56
C ILE A 62 -1.84 7.40 -1.30
N TRP A 63 -2.55 7.88 -2.30
CA TRP A 63 -3.45 7.07 -3.09
C TRP A 63 -3.05 7.04 -4.56
N PHE A 64 -2.87 5.86 -5.12
CA PHE A 64 -2.64 5.63 -6.54
C PHE A 64 -3.96 5.26 -7.23
N ASP A 65 -4.69 6.25 -7.78
CA ASP A 65 -5.89 6.02 -8.61
C ASP A 65 -5.52 5.81 -10.08
N LEU A 66 -4.65 4.85 -10.33
CA LEU A 66 -4.12 4.59 -11.66
C LEU A 66 -5.19 4.00 -12.60
N PRO A 67 -5.10 4.28 -13.92
CA PRO A 67 -5.97 3.66 -14.91
C PRO A 67 -5.85 2.13 -14.88
N ARG A 68 -6.99 1.44 -15.09
CA ARG A 68 -7.03 -0.03 -15.12
C ARG A 68 -5.96 -0.66 -16.01
N ARG A 69 -5.74 -0.09 -17.20
CA ARG A 69 -4.73 -0.59 -18.15
C ARG A 69 -3.32 -0.56 -17.55
N THR A 70 -2.98 0.51 -16.86
CA THR A 70 -1.69 0.68 -16.17
C THR A 70 -1.52 -0.38 -15.07
N CYS A 71 -2.56 -0.60 -14.26
CA CYS A 71 -2.54 -1.61 -13.20
C CYS A 71 -2.40 -3.02 -13.77
N MET A 72 -3.19 -3.35 -14.79
CA MET A 72 -3.14 -4.68 -15.45
C MET A 72 -1.79 -4.94 -16.11
N PHE A 73 -1.25 -3.96 -16.83
CA PHE A 73 0.07 -4.09 -17.45
C PHE A 73 1.16 -4.28 -16.39
N GLY A 74 1.12 -3.48 -15.32
CA GLY A 74 2.05 -3.61 -14.19
C GLY A 74 1.99 -4.99 -13.54
N LEU A 75 0.76 -5.51 -13.33
CA LEU A 75 0.54 -6.83 -12.76
C LEU A 75 1.09 -7.94 -13.67
N MET A 76 0.79 -7.90 -14.97
CA MET A 76 1.29 -8.90 -15.92
C MET A 76 2.82 -8.88 -16.02
N LYS A 77 3.43 -7.69 -16.07
CA LYS A 77 4.89 -7.54 -16.05
C LYS A 77 5.50 -8.11 -14.76
N ARG A 78 4.85 -7.88 -13.62
CA ARG A 78 5.28 -8.41 -12.33
C ARG A 78 5.24 -9.94 -12.30
N ILE A 79 4.11 -10.53 -12.72
CA ILE A 79 3.97 -11.99 -12.77
C ILE A 79 5.04 -12.59 -13.70
N ALA A 80 5.25 -12.02 -14.89
CA ALA A 80 6.26 -12.52 -15.83
C ALA A 80 7.69 -12.41 -15.29
N GLY A 81 7.98 -11.36 -14.51
CA GLY A 81 9.34 -11.13 -13.97
C GLY A 81 9.67 -11.84 -12.67
N SER A 82 8.65 -12.26 -11.90
CA SER A 82 8.83 -12.80 -10.55
C SER A 82 8.10 -14.13 -10.33
N TYR A 83 7.63 -14.78 -11.38
CA TYR A 83 6.88 -16.02 -11.28
C TYR A 83 7.65 -17.10 -10.49
N GLY A 84 6.99 -17.68 -9.48
CA GLY A 84 7.59 -18.69 -8.61
C GLY A 84 8.58 -18.15 -7.57
N GLN A 85 8.85 -16.84 -7.57
CA GLN A 85 9.75 -16.21 -6.59
C GLN A 85 8.96 -15.49 -5.51
N VAL A 86 9.47 -15.48 -4.28
CA VAL A 86 8.94 -14.67 -3.19
C VAL A 86 9.53 -13.27 -3.31
N ARG A 87 8.66 -12.26 -3.43
CA ARG A 87 9.09 -10.86 -3.52
C ARG A 87 9.51 -10.34 -2.14
N PRO A 88 10.47 -9.40 -2.05
CA PRO A 88 10.96 -8.87 -0.77
C PRO A 88 9.86 -8.25 0.11
N GLU A 89 8.80 -7.69 -0.52
CA GLU A 89 7.67 -7.07 0.16
C GLU A 89 6.54 -8.06 0.52
N MET A 90 6.71 -9.36 0.26
CA MET A 90 5.72 -10.40 0.59
C MET A 90 6.14 -11.22 1.80
N ALA A 91 5.16 -11.89 2.41
CA ALA A 91 5.43 -12.88 3.45
C ALA A 91 6.28 -14.03 2.89
N GLU A 92 7.17 -14.55 3.73
CA GLU A 92 7.97 -15.72 3.40
C GLU A 92 7.07 -16.90 3.01
N GLY A 93 7.47 -17.68 2.00
CA GLY A 93 6.66 -18.80 1.51
C GLY A 93 5.41 -18.41 0.70
N CYS A 94 5.32 -17.15 0.24
CA CYS A 94 4.25 -16.69 -0.66
C CYS A 94 4.81 -16.31 -2.04
N PRO A 95 5.17 -17.30 -2.89
CA PRO A 95 5.73 -17.03 -4.22
C PRO A 95 4.70 -16.38 -5.14
N GLU A 96 5.17 -15.53 -6.05
CA GLU A 96 4.32 -14.95 -7.10
C GLU A 96 3.74 -16.05 -7.99
N LYS A 97 2.44 -16.00 -8.21
CA LYS A 97 1.72 -17.00 -9.02
C LYS A 97 0.75 -16.32 -9.98
N PHE A 98 0.39 -17.03 -11.02
CA PHE A 98 -0.74 -16.62 -11.85
C PHE A 98 -2.04 -16.94 -11.09
N ASP A 99 -2.75 -15.89 -10.70
CA ASP A 99 -4.00 -16.00 -9.96
C ASP A 99 -5.11 -15.27 -10.71
N PHE A 100 -6.04 -16.05 -11.27
CA PHE A 100 -7.15 -15.51 -12.05
C PHE A 100 -8.13 -14.70 -11.19
N GLU A 101 -8.34 -15.08 -9.95
CA GLU A 101 -9.21 -14.35 -9.02
C GLU A 101 -8.62 -12.98 -8.71
N PHE A 102 -7.31 -12.92 -8.49
CA PHE A 102 -6.60 -11.67 -8.29
C PHE A 102 -6.60 -10.78 -9.54
N LEU A 103 -6.42 -11.34 -10.74
CA LEU A 103 -6.58 -10.61 -12.00
C LEU A 103 -7.97 -10.01 -12.14
N ARG A 104 -9.01 -10.80 -11.84
CA ARG A 104 -10.41 -10.35 -11.84
C ARG A 104 -10.66 -9.26 -10.80
N TYR A 105 -10.06 -9.37 -9.62
CA TYR A 105 -10.10 -8.35 -8.57
C TYR A 105 -9.51 -7.03 -9.06
N VAL A 106 -8.29 -7.03 -9.63
CA VAL A 106 -7.64 -5.84 -10.17
C VAL A 106 -8.43 -5.24 -11.33
N TRP A 107 -8.99 -6.07 -12.22
CA TRP A 107 -9.86 -5.62 -13.32
C TRP A 107 -11.09 -4.86 -12.83
N ASN A 108 -11.73 -5.36 -11.77
CA ASN A 108 -12.95 -4.79 -11.21
C ASN A 108 -12.69 -3.74 -10.12
N TYR A 109 -11.44 -3.54 -9.71
CA TYR A 109 -11.04 -2.71 -8.58
C TYR A 109 -11.68 -1.32 -8.63
N ARG A 110 -11.60 -0.66 -9.76
CA ARG A 110 -12.13 0.70 -9.94
C ARG A 110 -13.63 0.79 -9.72
N ARG A 111 -14.38 -0.27 -10.07
CA ARG A 111 -15.82 -0.33 -9.88
C ARG A 111 -16.24 -0.73 -8.48
N GLN A 112 -15.48 -1.64 -7.84
CA GLN A 112 -15.89 -2.26 -6.58
C GLN A 112 -15.18 -1.69 -5.35
N GLN A 113 -13.92 -1.31 -5.48
CA GLN A 113 -13.11 -0.89 -4.34
C GLN A 113 -12.90 0.63 -4.29
N ARG A 114 -12.78 1.28 -5.44
CA ARG A 114 -12.61 2.74 -5.50
C ARG A 114 -13.68 3.52 -4.73
N PRO A 115 -14.99 3.21 -4.82
CA PRO A 115 -16.01 3.89 -4.04
C PRO A 115 -15.79 3.76 -2.53
N LYS A 116 -15.42 2.56 -2.06
CA LYS A 116 -15.13 2.31 -0.63
C LYS A 116 -13.92 3.09 -0.14
N LEU A 117 -12.90 3.28 -1.01
CA LEU A 117 -11.76 4.12 -0.69
C LEU A 117 -12.15 5.60 -0.59
N LEU A 118 -13.02 6.08 -1.48
CA LEU A 118 -13.51 7.45 -1.41
C LEU A 118 -14.26 7.70 -0.10
N ASP A 119 -15.12 6.74 0.32
CA ASP A 119 -15.79 6.81 1.62
C ASP A 119 -14.79 6.79 2.79
N TYR A 120 -13.77 5.95 2.71
CA TYR A 120 -12.69 5.90 3.70
C TYR A 120 -11.96 7.24 3.81
N PHE A 121 -11.69 7.92 2.70
CA PHE A 121 -11.02 9.23 2.69
C PHE A 121 -11.90 10.36 3.25
N GLN A 122 -13.22 10.25 3.17
CA GLN A 122 -14.12 11.22 3.82
C GLN A 122 -13.97 11.23 5.35
N GLY A 123 -13.51 10.14 5.93
CA GLY A 123 -13.24 10.03 7.37
C GLY A 123 -11.84 10.50 7.79
N LEU A 124 -11.05 11.07 6.91
CA LEU A 124 -9.74 11.65 7.26
C LEU A 124 -9.94 12.90 8.11
N ARG A 125 -9.05 13.12 9.08
CA ARG A 125 -9.02 14.32 9.90
C ARG A 125 -8.54 15.53 9.08
N ALA A 126 -8.91 16.72 9.51
CA ALA A 126 -8.56 17.98 8.83
C ALA A 126 -7.04 18.26 8.81
N ASP A 127 -6.28 17.68 9.73
CA ASP A 127 -4.83 17.79 9.83
C ASP A 127 -4.06 16.76 9.00
N GLN A 128 -4.76 15.80 8.38
CA GLN A 128 -4.16 14.78 7.51
C GLN A 128 -4.08 15.25 6.06
N SER A 129 -3.03 14.83 5.37
CA SER A 129 -2.84 15.10 3.95
C SER A 129 -3.28 13.90 3.11
N LEU A 130 -4.09 14.14 2.09
CA LEU A 130 -4.39 13.15 1.04
C LEU A 130 -3.68 13.53 -0.26
N VAL A 131 -2.75 12.68 -0.69
CA VAL A 131 -2.02 12.84 -1.95
C VAL A 131 -2.52 11.78 -2.94
N CYS A 132 -3.04 12.22 -4.09
CA CYS A 132 -3.59 11.32 -5.11
C CYS A 132 -2.74 11.39 -6.39
N PHE A 133 -2.32 10.24 -6.90
CA PHE A 133 -1.64 10.10 -8.18
C PHE A 133 -2.51 9.35 -9.17
N THR A 134 -2.75 9.95 -10.33
CA THR A 134 -3.51 9.33 -11.44
C THR A 134 -2.62 8.72 -12.51
N ASP A 135 -1.33 9.02 -12.47
CA ASP A 135 -0.29 8.40 -13.29
C ASP A 135 1.03 8.26 -12.53
N ARG A 136 1.98 7.51 -13.11
CA ARG A 136 3.29 7.25 -12.47
C ARG A 136 4.23 8.46 -12.53
N THR A 137 4.05 9.33 -13.50
CA THR A 137 4.90 10.51 -13.67
C THR A 137 4.71 11.47 -12.49
N GLN A 138 3.45 11.73 -12.09
CA GLN A 138 3.14 12.53 -10.91
C GLN A 138 3.81 11.97 -9.62
N ALA A 139 3.82 10.65 -9.46
CA ALA A 139 4.49 10.04 -8.30
C ALA A 139 6.00 10.25 -8.33
N ASN A 140 6.64 10.13 -9.50
CA ASN A 140 8.07 10.35 -9.66
C ASN A 140 8.43 11.83 -9.40
N GLU A 141 7.69 12.77 -9.96
CA GLU A 141 7.87 14.21 -9.73
C GLU A 141 7.71 14.57 -8.24
N TYR A 142 6.76 13.94 -7.56
CA TYR A 142 6.56 14.12 -6.12
C TYR A 142 7.77 13.61 -5.31
N LEU A 143 8.31 12.45 -5.66
CA LEU A 143 9.51 11.88 -5.01
C LEU A 143 10.74 12.78 -5.23
N GLU A 144 10.94 13.28 -6.45
CA GLU A 144 12.01 14.22 -6.77
C GLU A 144 11.89 15.52 -5.95
N ALA A 145 10.68 16.07 -5.83
CA ALA A 145 10.42 17.26 -5.04
C ALA A 145 10.72 17.05 -3.54
N ILE A 146 10.38 15.88 -2.98
CA ILE A 146 10.73 15.52 -1.58
C ILE A 146 12.25 15.41 -1.43
N ALA A 147 12.94 14.73 -2.34
CA ALA A 147 14.38 14.57 -2.29
C ALA A 147 15.12 15.90 -2.31
N LEU A 148 14.68 16.83 -3.15
CA LEU A 148 15.23 18.19 -3.23
C LEU A 148 15.02 18.99 -1.94
N ARG A 149 13.86 18.85 -1.28
CA ARG A 149 13.58 19.50 0.01
C ARG A 149 14.47 18.97 1.13
N GLN A 150 14.67 17.67 1.18
CA GLN A 150 15.54 17.03 2.18
C GLN A 150 17.00 17.48 2.03
N ASN A 151 17.52 17.53 0.80
CA ASN A 151 18.87 18.01 0.53
C ASN A 151 19.07 19.46 0.96
N ARG A 152 18.07 20.32 0.79
CA ARG A 152 18.14 21.72 1.26
C ARG A 152 18.10 21.84 2.77
N ALA A 153 17.33 21.00 3.46
CA ALA A 153 17.24 20.99 4.92
C ALA A 153 18.51 20.45 5.60
N SER A 154 19.31 19.64 4.91
CA SER A 154 20.56 19.06 5.41
C SER A 154 21.77 19.97 5.24
N ILE A 155 21.63 21.13 4.59
CA ILE A 155 22.72 22.10 4.31
C ILE A 155 22.68 23.28 5.32
N HIS A 156 21.70 23.32 6.20
CA HIS A 156 21.54 24.30 7.27
C HIS A 156 21.63 23.63 8.65
#